data_1cd7355503a625ed4adb9f514a81f8e3
#
_entry.id   1cd7355503a625ed4adb9f514a81f8e3
#
_cell.length_a   1.000
_cell.length_b   1.000
_cell.length_c   1.000
_cell.angle_alpha   90.00
_cell.angle_beta   90.00
_cell.angle_gamma   90.00
#
_symmetry.space_group_name_H-M   'P 1'
#
loop_
_entity.id
_entity.type
_entity.pdbx_description
1 polymer ?
#
loop_
_entity_poly.entity_id
_entity_poly.type
_entity_poly.pdbx_seq_one_letter_code
_entity_poly.pdbx_strand_id
1 'polypeptide(L)'
;KPILYDEWQIISFIWDDIKSEIDNNDEFGQYILTGSVTDKTSSSEPEDEKHTGTGRIIRKRMRTMSLFESNESSGKVSLSKLKDHIFSPCISDKDIYDYAFYICRGGWPLSIGEEKQIALQQAKDFYDGLVTEDIFSIKDIPLIANEQKARLLLRSYSRNIASQCSNAMILKDVSQNGTFDSDTLSKYLLALQRLYVIEEMEAWNTNLRSKSAIR
;
A
#
# COMPACT_ATOMS: atom_id res chain seq x y z
N LYS A 1 19.39 -18.51 12.29
CA LYS A 1 19.32 -17.10 11.92
C LYS A 1 18.65 -17.03 10.55
N PRO A 2 17.54 -16.26 10.35
CA PRO A 2 16.84 -16.25 9.09
C PRO A 2 17.72 -15.74 7.95
N ILE A 3 17.46 -16.25 6.75
CA ILE A 3 18.07 -15.78 5.49
C ILE A 3 17.11 -14.78 4.86
N LEU A 4 17.62 -13.61 4.48
CA LEU A 4 16.87 -12.58 3.77
C LEU A 4 17.16 -12.65 2.27
N TYR A 5 16.09 -12.75 1.48
CA TYR A 5 16.13 -12.56 0.03
C TYR A 5 15.36 -11.29 -0.31
N ASP A 6 16.10 -10.26 -0.69
CA ASP A 6 15.53 -8.99 -1.11
C ASP A 6 15.25 -9.02 -2.62
N GLU A 7 14.10 -8.43 -3.04
CA GLU A 7 13.60 -8.47 -4.42
C GLU A 7 13.55 -9.91 -4.99
N TRP A 8 13.01 -10.83 -4.18
CA TRP A 8 12.97 -12.27 -4.51
C TRP A 8 12.36 -12.58 -5.89
N GLN A 9 11.44 -11.73 -6.40
CA GLN A 9 10.77 -11.91 -7.69
C GLN A 9 11.71 -11.82 -8.89
N ILE A 10 12.93 -11.29 -8.71
CA ILE A 10 13.95 -11.24 -9.77
C ILE A 10 14.44 -12.66 -10.11
N ILE A 11 14.41 -13.56 -9.14
CA ILE A 11 14.88 -14.95 -9.28
C ILE A 11 13.66 -15.86 -9.30
N SER A 12 13.22 -16.27 -10.49
CA SER A 12 11.96 -17.00 -10.69
C SER A 12 11.87 -18.34 -9.95
N PHE A 13 12.98 -19.05 -9.78
CA PHE A 13 13.01 -20.38 -9.15
C PHE A 13 13.15 -20.34 -7.62
N ILE A 14 13.54 -19.22 -7.02
CA ILE A 14 13.82 -19.15 -5.58
C ILE A 14 12.58 -19.46 -4.72
N TRP A 15 11.41 -19.16 -5.25
CA TRP A 15 10.14 -19.44 -4.58
C TRP A 15 9.91 -20.95 -4.37
N ASP A 16 10.19 -21.75 -5.39
CA ASP A 16 9.98 -23.18 -5.35
C ASP A 16 11.08 -23.90 -4.55
N ASP A 17 12.32 -23.41 -4.66
CA ASP A 17 13.43 -23.91 -3.85
C ASP A 17 13.17 -23.72 -2.35
N ILE A 18 12.73 -22.51 -1.96
CA ILE A 18 12.41 -22.22 -0.57
C ILE A 18 11.23 -23.07 -0.08
N LYS A 19 10.19 -23.26 -0.89
CA LYS A 19 9.07 -24.16 -0.51
C LYS A 19 9.55 -25.58 -0.29
N SER A 20 10.39 -26.10 -1.19
CA SER A 20 10.96 -27.44 -1.07
C SER A 20 11.81 -27.57 0.19
N GLU A 21 12.60 -26.55 0.52
CA GLU A 21 13.42 -26.56 1.73
C GLU A 21 12.57 -26.51 3.00
N ILE A 22 11.52 -25.69 3.03
CA ILE A 22 10.56 -25.63 4.15
C ILE A 22 9.83 -26.97 4.34
N ASP A 23 9.50 -27.68 3.24
CA ASP A 23 8.84 -28.99 3.33
C ASP A 23 9.77 -30.08 3.89
N ASN A 24 11.07 -29.91 3.78
CA ASN A 24 12.07 -30.84 4.31
C ASN A 24 12.53 -30.50 5.73
N ASN A 25 12.14 -29.33 6.25
CA ASN A 25 12.59 -28.82 7.54
C ASN A 25 11.45 -28.13 8.29
N ASP A 26 11.05 -28.69 9.43
CA ASP A 26 9.92 -28.24 10.25
C ASP A 26 10.20 -26.95 11.07
N GLU A 27 11.34 -26.28 10.87
CA GLU A 27 11.67 -25.06 11.62
C GLU A 27 10.95 -23.83 11.03
N PHE A 28 10.43 -22.96 11.91
CA PHE A 28 9.79 -21.70 11.51
C PHE A 28 10.79 -20.55 11.43
N GLY A 29 10.46 -19.56 10.58
CA GLY A 29 11.19 -18.29 10.51
C GLY A 29 12.57 -18.39 9.88
N GLN A 30 12.80 -19.37 9.01
CA GLN A 30 14.08 -19.59 8.35
C GLN A 30 14.36 -18.56 7.25
N TYR A 31 13.31 -18.11 6.55
CA TYR A 31 13.42 -17.24 5.37
C TYR A 31 12.55 -15.99 5.51
N ILE A 32 13.08 -14.88 5.03
CA ILE A 32 12.38 -13.61 4.85
C ILE A 32 12.53 -13.23 3.38
N LEU A 33 11.42 -13.06 2.70
CA LEU A 33 11.36 -12.67 1.30
C LEU A 33 10.76 -11.28 1.22
N THR A 34 11.47 -10.32 0.64
CA THR A 34 10.96 -8.96 0.41
C THR A 34 10.86 -8.68 -1.07
N GLY A 35 9.90 -7.85 -1.47
CA GLY A 35 9.71 -7.43 -2.86
C GLY A 35 8.65 -6.36 -2.99
N SER A 36 8.80 -5.51 -3.99
CA SER A 36 7.97 -4.32 -4.20
C SER A 36 6.63 -4.62 -4.87
N VAL A 37 6.58 -5.59 -5.77
CA VAL A 37 5.35 -5.98 -6.51
C VAL A 37 5.29 -7.49 -6.64
N THR A 38 4.19 -8.10 -6.25
CA THR A 38 3.88 -9.46 -6.62
C THR A 38 3.29 -9.46 -8.02
N ASP A 39 4.13 -9.50 -9.02
CA ASP A 39 3.68 -9.75 -10.39
C ASP A 39 3.24 -11.21 -10.48
N LYS A 40 1.94 -11.47 -10.37
CA LYS A 40 1.39 -12.82 -10.57
C LYS A 40 1.53 -13.30 -12.02
N THR A 41 2.07 -12.45 -12.90
CA THR A 41 2.11 -12.65 -14.35
C THR A 41 3.51 -12.84 -14.91
N SER A 42 4.58 -12.78 -14.11
CA SER A 42 5.95 -12.92 -14.60
C SER A 42 6.38 -14.36 -14.88
N SER A 43 5.62 -15.37 -14.47
CA SER A 43 5.87 -16.74 -14.91
C SER A 43 5.06 -17.04 -16.17
N SER A 44 5.77 -17.35 -17.25
CA SER A 44 5.25 -17.93 -18.50
C SER A 44 4.68 -19.35 -18.32
N GLU A 45 4.42 -19.76 -17.11
CA GLU A 45 3.86 -21.06 -16.78
C GLU A 45 2.33 -21.01 -16.69
N PRO A 46 1.65 -22.09 -17.10
CA PRO A 46 0.19 -22.21 -17.03
C PRO A 46 -0.31 -21.96 -15.60
N GLU A 47 -1.46 -21.30 -15.45
CA GLU A 47 -2.08 -20.98 -14.15
C GLU A 47 -2.29 -22.20 -13.24
N ASP A 48 -2.32 -23.39 -13.79
CA ASP A 48 -2.60 -24.66 -13.08
C ASP A 48 -1.42 -25.17 -12.22
N GLU A 49 -0.20 -24.62 -12.37
CA GLU A 49 0.98 -25.09 -11.62
C GLU A 49 1.47 -24.13 -10.53
N LYS A 50 0.77 -23.00 -10.27
CA LYS A 50 1.16 -22.04 -9.25
C LYS A 50 0.82 -22.54 -7.85
N HIS A 51 1.75 -23.22 -7.23
CA HIS A 51 1.66 -23.56 -5.82
C HIS A 51 1.60 -22.31 -4.95
N THR A 52 0.51 -22.14 -4.20
CA THR A 52 0.18 -20.90 -3.48
C THR A 52 1.05 -20.59 -2.26
N GLY A 53 1.88 -21.50 -1.80
CA GLY A 53 2.63 -21.38 -0.53
C GLY A 53 1.73 -21.31 0.72
N THR A 54 0.42 -21.55 0.58
CA THR A 54 -0.53 -21.53 1.68
C THR A 54 -0.15 -22.56 2.75
N GLY A 55 -0.13 -22.13 4.01
CA GLY A 55 0.28 -22.96 5.16
C GLY A 55 1.79 -22.95 5.43
N ARG A 56 2.63 -22.48 4.50
CA ARG A 56 4.10 -22.44 4.64
C ARG A 56 4.64 -21.03 4.78
N ILE A 57 4.07 -20.07 4.02
CA ILE A 57 4.56 -18.70 3.91
C ILE A 57 3.47 -17.72 4.34
N ILE A 58 3.80 -16.85 5.28
CA ILE A 58 2.94 -15.77 5.75
C ILE A 58 3.27 -14.51 4.97
N ARG A 59 2.27 -13.96 4.26
CA ARG A 59 2.42 -12.70 3.56
C ARG A 59 2.03 -11.54 4.47
N LYS A 60 2.91 -10.56 4.57
CA LYS A 60 2.67 -9.32 5.30
C LYS A 60 2.97 -8.12 4.43
N ARG A 61 2.07 -7.15 4.42
CA ARG A 61 2.33 -5.85 3.80
C ARG A 61 3.20 -5.02 4.73
N MET A 62 4.33 -4.52 4.21
CA MET A 62 5.10 -3.47 4.87
C MET A 62 4.56 -2.12 4.44
N ARG A 63 4.13 -1.30 5.39
CA ARG A 63 3.67 0.07 5.15
C ARG A 63 4.79 1.05 5.40
N THR A 64 4.57 2.29 4.99
CA THR A 64 5.43 3.41 5.38
C THR A 64 5.44 3.58 6.90
N MET A 65 6.46 4.24 7.44
CA MET A 65 6.62 4.40 8.88
C MET A 65 5.47 5.21 9.49
N SER A 66 4.96 4.73 10.59
CA SER A 66 4.04 5.47 11.44
C SER A 66 4.77 6.57 12.23
N LEU A 67 4.03 7.54 12.77
CA LEU A 67 4.61 8.58 13.61
C LEU A 67 5.30 8.02 14.87
N PHE A 68 4.92 6.82 15.32
CA PHE A 68 5.60 6.15 16.42
C PHE A 68 6.95 5.58 16.00
N GLU A 69 7.03 4.95 14.84
CA GLU A 69 8.28 4.38 14.30
C GLU A 69 9.29 5.47 13.92
N SER A 70 8.80 6.64 13.49
CA SER A 70 9.65 7.82 13.21
C SER A 70 10.00 8.67 14.45
N ASN A 71 9.64 8.21 15.65
CA ASN A 71 9.84 8.92 16.94
C ASN A 71 9.11 10.30 17.05
N GLU A 72 8.11 10.52 16.24
CA GLU A 72 7.29 11.75 16.25
C GLU A 72 6.03 11.60 17.12
N SER A 73 5.72 10.37 17.54
CA SER A 73 4.70 10.06 18.53
C SER A 73 5.29 9.27 19.69
N SER A 74 4.91 9.64 20.91
CA SER A 74 5.35 8.95 22.12
C SER A 74 4.73 7.56 22.33
N GLY A 75 3.68 7.20 21.58
CA GLY A 75 2.94 5.95 21.75
C GLY A 75 2.24 5.78 23.10
N LYS A 76 2.14 6.84 23.92
CA LYS A 76 1.49 6.78 25.26
C LYS A 76 0.02 6.38 25.16
N VAL A 77 -0.67 6.86 24.13
CA VAL A 77 -2.02 6.44 23.79
C VAL A 77 -1.96 5.41 22.66
N SER A 78 -2.60 4.26 22.84
CA SER A 78 -2.68 3.23 21.83
C SER A 78 -4.06 2.61 21.76
N LEU A 79 -4.46 2.13 20.58
CA LEU A 79 -5.76 1.46 20.39
C LEU A 79 -5.90 0.19 21.23
N SER A 80 -4.82 -0.58 21.42
CA SER A 80 -4.84 -1.76 22.29
C SER A 80 -5.14 -1.39 23.74
N LYS A 81 -4.49 -0.36 24.29
CA LYS A 81 -4.78 0.13 25.64
C LYS A 81 -6.22 0.65 25.76
N LEU A 82 -6.72 1.35 24.74
CA LEU A 82 -8.11 1.81 24.72
C LEU A 82 -9.11 0.66 24.71
N LYS A 83 -8.80 -0.41 23.97
CA LYS A 83 -9.60 -1.65 23.97
C LYS A 83 -9.67 -2.28 25.36
N ASP A 84 -8.57 -2.25 26.10
CA ASP A 84 -8.49 -2.77 27.45
C ASP A 84 -9.00 -1.77 28.51
N HIS A 85 -9.68 -0.69 28.08
CA HIS A 85 -10.20 0.41 28.92
C HIS A 85 -9.11 1.15 29.74
N ILE A 86 -7.86 1.11 29.26
CA ILE A 86 -6.76 1.85 29.88
C ILE A 86 -6.64 3.21 29.20
N PHE A 87 -7.01 4.26 29.92
CA PHE A 87 -6.95 5.64 29.45
C PHE A 87 -5.73 6.35 30.07
N SER A 88 -4.83 6.79 29.22
CA SER A 88 -3.66 7.57 29.62
C SER A 88 -3.70 8.91 28.87
N PRO A 89 -4.29 9.96 29.45
CA PRO A 89 -4.29 11.28 28.82
C PRO A 89 -2.87 11.75 28.60
N CYS A 90 -2.62 12.31 27.42
CA CYS A 90 -1.30 12.76 27.02
C CYS A 90 -1.44 14.04 26.21
N ILE A 91 -0.58 15.00 26.49
CA ILE A 91 -0.47 16.23 25.69
C ILE A 91 0.65 16.01 24.68
N SER A 92 0.40 16.34 23.43
CA SER A 92 1.40 16.40 22.38
C SER A 92 2.07 17.77 22.36
N ASP A 93 3.35 17.81 22.08
CA ASP A 93 4.11 19.03 21.81
C ASP A 93 4.00 19.46 20.33
N LYS A 94 3.28 18.70 19.53
CA LYS A 94 3.08 18.93 18.09
C LYS A 94 1.86 19.81 17.85
N ASP A 95 2.01 20.76 16.95
CA ASP A 95 0.93 21.63 16.51
C ASP A 95 0.34 21.19 15.15
N ILE A 96 -0.63 21.95 14.65
CA ILE A 96 -1.31 21.66 13.37
C ILE A 96 -0.35 21.74 12.19
N TYR A 97 0.69 22.57 12.24
CA TYR A 97 1.66 22.71 11.17
C TYR A 97 2.62 21.50 11.11
N ASP A 98 2.94 20.93 12.28
CA ASP A 98 3.70 19.68 12.34
C ASP A 98 2.92 18.54 11.69
N TYR A 99 1.63 18.39 12.01
CA TYR A 99 0.78 17.37 11.38
C TYR A 99 0.61 17.61 9.87
N ALA A 100 0.43 18.85 9.45
CA ALA A 100 0.38 19.18 8.02
C ALA A 100 1.68 18.79 7.30
N PHE A 101 2.83 19.06 7.92
CA PHE A 101 4.14 18.63 7.41
C PHE A 101 4.23 17.11 7.31
N TYR A 102 3.86 16.36 8.35
CA TYR A 102 3.91 14.90 8.36
C TYR A 102 3.03 14.28 7.28
N ILE A 103 1.84 14.84 7.04
CA ILE A 103 0.95 14.41 5.96
C ILE A 103 1.59 14.63 4.59
N CYS A 104 2.21 15.79 4.37
CA CYS A 104 2.84 16.13 3.09
C CYS A 104 4.14 15.35 2.85
N ARG A 105 4.94 15.12 3.88
CA ARG A 105 6.18 14.35 3.81
C ARG A 105 5.91 12.86 3.61
N GLY A 106 4.86 12.33 4.27
CA GLY A 106 4.61 10.90 4.38
C GLY A 106 5.54 10.20 5.38
N GLY A 107 5.48 8.87 5.40
CA GLY A 107 6.28 8.01 6.28
C GLY A 107 7.43 7.30 5.57
N TRP A 108 8.03 7.90 4.56
CA TRP A 108 9.17 7.34 3.83
C TRP A 108 10.44 7.37 4.70
N PRO A 109 11.13 6.22 4.91
CA PRO A 109 12.29 6.18 5.80
C PRO A 109 13.37 7.21 5.47
N LEU A 110 13.64 7.43 4.18
CA LEU A 110 14.66 8.38 3.71
C LEU A 110 14.34 9.84 4.02
N SER A 111 13.07 10.17 4.26
CA SER A 111 12.65 11.54 4.57
C SER A 111 12.56 11.82 6.07
N ILE A 112 12.77 10.79 6.91
CA ILE A 112 12.69 10.93 8.36
C ILE A 112 14.01 11.55 8.87
N GLY A 113 13.88 12.67 9.60
CA GLY A 113 15.02 13.40 10.13
C GLY A 113 15.71 14.37 9.16
N GLU A 114 15.26 14.40 7.91
CA GLU A 114 15.75 15.35 6.90
C GLU A 114 15.19 16.77 7.11
N GLU A 115 15.87 17.75 6.52
CA GLU A 115 15.38 19.12 6.47
C GLU A 115 14.02 19.18 5.77
N LYS A 116 13.10 20.02 6.26
CA LYS A 116 11.71 20.08 5.76
C LYS A 116 11.60 20.22 4.24
N GLN A 117 12.47 21.04 3.63
CA GLN A 117 12.45 21.24 2.17
C GLN A 117 12.85 19.98 1.42
N ILE A 118 13.90 19.30 1.89
CA ILE A 118 14.41 18.05 1.29
C ILE A 118 13.35 16.96 1.41
N ALA A 119 12.78 16.78 2.60
CA ALA A 119 11.76 15.77 2.85
C ALA A 119 10.49 15.96 1.99
N LEU A 120 10.05 17.21 1.81
CA LEU A 120 8.92 17.53 0.94
C LEU A 120 9.25 17.36 -0.56
N GLN A 121 10.50 17.62 -0.95
CA GLN A 121 10.93 17.39 -2.33
C GLN A 121 10.96 15.90 -2.65
N GLN A 122 11.48 15.05 -1.75
CA GLN A 122 11.45 13.60 -1.92
C GLN A 122 10.02 13.05 -2.12
N ALA A 123 9.05 13.57 -1.36
CA ALA A 123 7.66 13.18 -1.53
C ALA A 123 7.08 13.57 -2.91
N LYS A 124 7.49 14.73 -3.45
CA LYS A 124 7.12 15.15 -4.80
C LYS A 124 7.77 14.29 -5.88
N ASP A 125 9.06 14.02 -5.72
CA ASP A 125 9.83 13.20 -6.66
C ASP A 125 9.25 11.78 -6.72
N PHE A 126 8.87 11.22 -5.57
CA PHE A 126 8.16 9.94 -5.51
C PHE A 126 6.81 9.99 -6.23
N TYR A 127 6.01 11.03 -5.98
CA TYR A 127 4.73 11.21 -6.68
C TYR A 127 4.90 11.34 -8.19
N ASP A 128 5.91 12.09 -8.64
CA ASP A 128 6.16 12.26 -10.06
C ASP A 128 6.64 10.96 -10.71
N GLY A 129 7.56 10.22 -10.10
CA GLY A 129 7.98 8.89 -10.56
C GLY A 129 6.80 7.91 -10.65
N LEU A 130 5.93 7.90 -9.64
CA LEU A 130 4.74 7.06 -9.63
C LEU A 130 3.84 7.31 -10.86
N VAL A 131 3.55 8.57 -11.19
CA VAL A 131 2.60 8.90 -12.26
C VAL A 131 3.22 8.92 -13.65
N THR A 132 4.56 8.99 -13.76
CA THR A 132 5.27 8.98 -15.03
C THR A 132 5.83 7.62 -15.41
N GLU A 133 6.14 6.74 -14.44
CA GLU A 133 6.84 5.49 -14.67
C GLU A 133 6.09 4.28 -14.08
N ASP A 134 5.88 4.24 -12.76
CA ASP A 134 5.45 3.05 -12.06
C ASP A 134 4.07 2.54 -12.50
N ILE A 135 3.11 3.44 -12.69
CA ILE A 135 1.76 3.09 -13.16
C ILE A 135 1.81 2.39 -14.52
N PHE A 136 2.74 2.80 -15.39
CA PHE A 136 2.89 2.22 -16.73
C PHE A 136 3.66 0.91 -16.75
N SER A 137 4.40 0.58 -15.69
CA SER A 137 5.13 -0.67 -15.58
C SER A 137 4.20 -1.88 -15.37
N ILE A 138 2.95 -1.65 -14.97
CA ILE A 138 1.99 -2.73 -14.73
C ILE A 138 1.39 -3.23 -16.04
N LYS A 139 1.70 -4.47 -16.40
CA LYS A 139 1.40 -5.10 -17.71
C LYS A 139 -0.08 -5.08 -18.12
N ASP A 140 -1.02 -5.06 -17.17
CA ASP A 140 -2.46 -5.13 -17.44
C ASP A 140 -3.10 -3.74 -17.62
N ILE A 141 -2.32 -2.67 -17.51
CA ILE A 141 -2.83 -1.34 -17.83
C ILE A 141 -2.66 -1.13 -19.32
N PRO A 142 -3.76 -0.90 -20.05
CA PRO A 142 -3.67 -0.65 -21.48
C PRO A 142 -2.78 0.55 -21.76
N LEU A 143 -2.15 0.56 -22.95
CA LEU A 143 -1.40 1.68 -23.54
C LEU A 143 -2.15 3.02 -23.57
N ILE A 144 -3.39 3.07 -23.08
CA ILE A 144 -4.25 4.25 -22.90
C ILE A 144 -3.96 4.95 -21.54
N ALA A 145 -3.08 4.37 -20.73
CA ALA A 145 -2.68 5.01 -19.50
C ALA A 145 -2.03 6.35 -19.80
N ASN A 146 -2.58 7.40 -19.22
CA ASN A 146 -2.20 8.78 -19.44
C ASN A 146 -1.86 9.40 -18.09
N GLU A 147 -0.70 10.03 -18.01
CA GLU A 147 -0.23 10.71 -16.81
C GLU A 147 -1.29 11.68 -16.24
N GLN A 148 -1.95 12.44 -17.11
CA GLN A 148 -3.01 13.37 -16.69
C GLN A 148 -4.18 12.65 -16.02
N LYS A 149 -4.56 11.48 -16.52
CA LYS A 149 -5.61 10.66 -15.90
C LYS A 149 -5.18 10.16 -14.53
N ALA A 150 -3.93 9.68 -14.39
CA ALA A 150 -3.38 9.27 -13.10
C ALA A 150 -3.39 10.43 -12.10
N ARG A 151 -2.93 11.60 -12.49
CA ARG A 151 -2.93 12.82 -11.65
C ARG A 151 -4.35 13.25 -11.24
N LEU A 152 -5.30 13.24 -12.17
CA LEU A 152 -6.70 13.55 -11.87
C LEU A 152 -7.31 12.56 -10.89
N LEU A 153 -7.06 11.27 -11.07
CA LEU A 153 -7.56 10.23 -10.17
C LEU A 153 -6.96 10.38 -8.78
N LEU A 154 -5.65 10.50 -8.66
CA LEU A 154 -4.98 10.67 -7.36
C LEU A 154 -5.45 11.94 -6.64
N ARG A 155 -5.66 13.04 -7.38
CA ARG A 155 -6.22 14.28 -6.82
C ARG A 155 -7.66 14.10 -6.32
N SER A 156 -8.50 13.36 -7.04
CA SER A 156 -9.86 13.04 -6.61
C SER A 156 -9.83 12.10 -5.39
N TYR A 157 -9.00 11.09 -5.45
CA TYR A 157 -8.85 10.12 -4.37
C TYR A 157 -8.35 10.77 -3.07
N SER A 158 -7.34 11.65 -3.15
CA SER A 158 -6.78 12.35 -1.99
C SER A 158 -7.79 13.23 -1.26
N ARG A 159 -8.74 13.84 -1.98
CA ARG A 159 -9.82 14.63 -1.36
C ARG A 159 -10.82 13.77 -0.58
N ASN A 160 -10.89 12.49 -0.88
CA ASN A 160 -11.82 11.54 -0.29
C ASN A 160 -11.14 10.57 0.70
N ILE A 161 -9.88 10.80 1.06
CA ILE A 161 -9.14 9.99 2.04
C ILE A 161 -9.91 9.95 3.38
N ALA A 162 -9.91 8.79 4.02
CA ALA A 162 -10.58 8.52 5.29
C ALA A 162 -12.08 8.85 5.29
N SER A 163 -12.73 8.81 4.13
CA SER A 163 -14.17 9.03 3.98
C SER A 163 -14.86 7.85 3.30
N GLN A 164 -16.19 7.79 3.44
CA GLN A 164 -17.01 6.82 2.72
C GLN A 164 -17.26 7.33 1.30
N CYS A 165 -16.34 7.05 0.39
CA CYS A 165 -16.45 7.47 -0.99
C CYS A 165 -16.61 6.26 -1.91
N SER A 166 -17.67 6.22 -2.70
CA SER A 166 -17.88 5.17 -3.69
C SER A 166 -17.11 5.44 -4.98
N ASN A 167 -16.79 4.39 -5.74
CA ASN A 167 -16.17 4.50 -7.06
C ASN A 167 -17.01 5.37 -8.02
N ALA A 168 -18.35 5.35 -7.87
CA ALA A 168 -19.25 6.20 -8.64
C ALA A 168 -19.05 7.70 -8.34
N MET A 169 -18.78 8.06 -7.08
CA MET A 169 -18.46 9.45 -6.72
C MET A 169 -17.11 9.88 -7.27
N ILE A 170 -16.09 9.02 -7.19
CA ILE A 170 -14.77 9.28 -7.79
C ILE A 170 -14.93 9.44 -9.31
N LEU A 171 -15.64 8.52 -9.97
CA LEU A 171 -15.89 8.58 -11.41
C LEU A 171 -16.54 9.90 -11.81
N LYS A 172 -17.57 10.33 -11.10
CA LYS A 172 -18.26 11.61 -11.34
C LYS A 172 -17.31 12.79 -11.22
N ASP A 173 -16.43 12.78 -10.20
CA ASP A 173 -15.47 13.88 -9.96
C ASP A 173 -14.40 13.95 -11.06
N VAL A 174 -13.78 12.82 -11.43
CA VAL A 174 -12.75 12.79 -12.47
C VAL A 174 -13.32 13.06 -13.87
N SER A 175 -14.57 12.65 -14.14
CA SER A 175 -15.21 12.86 -15.44
C SER A 175 -15.54 14.32 -15.72
N GLN A 176 -15.56 15.20 -14.72
CA GLN A 176 -15.70 16.64 -14.92
C GLN A 176 -14.49 17.28 -15.62
N ASN A 177 -13.32 16.68 -15.48
CA ASN A 177 -12.04 17.22 -15.95
C ASN A 177 -11.33 16.32 -16.98
N GLY A 178 -11.96 15.23 -17.40
CA GLY A 178 -11.37 14.29 -18.35
C GLY A 178 -12.33 13.19 -18.76
N THR A 179 -11.94 12.40 -19.77
CA THR A 179 -12.70 11.25 -20.23
C THR A 179 -12.34 10.03 -19.40
N PHE A 180 -13.16 9.71 -18.41
CA PHE A 180 -13.09 8.47 -17.64
C PHE A 180 -14.39 7.67 -17.83
N ASP A 181 -14.25 6.40 -18.07
CA ASP A 181 -15.31 5.42 -17.92
C ASP A 181 -15.06 4.51 -16.72
N SER A 182 -16.05 3.70 -16.37
CA SER A 182 -15.97 2.81 -15.21
C SER A 182 -14.86 1.75 -15.32
N ASP A 183 -14.59 1.27 -16.53
CA ASP A 183 -13.57 0.26 -16.78
C ASP A 183 -12.16 0.86 -16.61
N THR A 184 -11.95 2.03 -17.19
CA THR A 184 -10.71 2.80 -17.02
C THR A 184 -10.45 3.10 -15.54
N LEU A 185 -11.45 3.58 -14.81
CA LEU A 185 -11.33 3.84 -13.38
C LEU A 185 -10.91 2.59 -12.61
N SER A 186 -11.59 1.48 -12.84
CA SER A 186 -11.31 0.21 -12.16
C SER A 186 -9.89 -0.29 -12.41
N LYS A 187 -9.39 -0.15 -13.63
CA LYS A 187 -8.01 -0.52 -14.01
C LYS A 187 -6.98 0.34 -13.29
N TYR A 188 -7.18 1.64 -13.24
CA TYR A 188 -6.28 2.55 -12.52
C TYR A 188 -6.28 2.30 -11.00
N LEU A 189 -7.46 2.09 -10.40
CA LEU A 189 -7.54 1.77 -8.97
C LEU A 189 -6.82 0.45 -8.66
N LEU A 190 -7.03 -0.58 -9.48
CA LEU A 190 -6.33 -1.85 -9.32
C LEU A 190 -4.80 -1.68 -9.42
N ALA A 191 -4.32 -0.86 -10.36
CA ALA A 191 -2.90 -0.58 -10.49
C ALA A 191 -2.33 0.12 -9.25
N LEU A 192 -2.99 1.15 -8.77
CA LEU A 192 -2.58 1.88 -7.58
C LEU A 192 -2.59 0.99 -6.32
N GLN A 193 -3.53 0.05 -6.24
CA GLN A 193 -3.57 -0.97 -5.17
C GLN A 193 -2.39 -1.95 -5.29
N ARG A 194 -2.07 -2.41 -6.51
CA ARG A 194 -0.91 -3.28 -6.77
C ARG A 194 0.42 -2.61 -6.43
N LEU A 195 0.53 -1.32 -6.69
CA LEU A 195 1.68 -0.49 -6.31
C LEU A 195 1.68 -0.08 -4.83
N TYR A 196 0.71 -0.53 -4.05
CA TYR A 196 0.53 -0.17 -2.64
C TYR A 196 0.39 1.33 -2.37
N VAL A 197 0.00 2.11 -3.38
CA VAL A 197 -0.22 3.57 -3.26
C VAL A 197 -1.51 3.88 -2.55
N ILE A 198 -2.56 3.10 -2.84
CA ILE A 198 -3.86 3.22 -2.17
C ILE A 198 -4.20 1.93 -1.43
N GLU A 199 -4.94 2.08 -0.36
CA GLU A 199 -5.47 0.97 0.43
C GLU A 199 -6.92 1.28 0.78
N GLU A 200 -7.82 0.34 0.48
CA GLU A 200 -9.20 0.41 0.92
C GLU A 200 -9.33 -0.23 2.29
N MET A 201 -10.00 0.45 3.20
CA MET A 201 -10.36 -0.10 4.49
C MET A 201 -11.81 -0.56 4.43
N GLU A 202 -12.02 -1.86 4.58
CA GLU A 202 -13.37 -2.42 4.62
C GLU A 202 -14.12 -1.89 5.85
N ALA A 203 -15.41 -1.56 5.65
CA ALA A 203 -16.26 -1.17 6.76
C ALA A 203 -16.42 -2.34 7.74
N TRP A 204 -16.21 -2.07 9.03
CA TRP A 204 -16.48 -3.06 10.05
C TRP A 204 -17.99 -3.25 10.22
N ASN A 205 -18.47 -4.48 10.04
CA ASN A 205 -19.87 -4.84 10.23
C ASN A 205 -19.98 -6.08 11.09
N THR A 206 -20.74 -5.99 12.17
CA THR A 206 -21.05 -7.13 13.05
C THR A 206 -22.01 -8.14 12.40
N ASN A 207 -22.74 -7.72 11.37
CA ASN A 207 -23.72 -8.57 10.70
C ASN A 207 -23.13 -9.21 9.43
N LEU A 208 -22.63 -10.42 9.58
CA LEU A 208 -22.03 -11.20 8.48
C LEU A 208 -22.99 -11.52 7.31
N ARG A 209 -24.30 -11.24 7.47
CA ARG A 209 -25.33 -11.54 6.45
C ARG A 209 -25.52 -10.44 5.41
N SER A 210 -25.04 -9.23 5.63
CA SER A 210 -25.20 -8.13 4.68
C SER A 210 -23.88 -7.58 4.16
N LYS A 211 -23.27 -8.27 3.22
CA LYS A 211 -22.10 -7.76 2.48
C LYS A 211 -22.40 -6.48 1.69
N SER A 212 -23.67 -6.18 1.41
CA SER A 212 -24.10 -5.01 0.65
C SER A 212 -24.09 -3.69 1.43
N ALA A 213 -23.91 -3.73 2.75
CA ALA A 213 -23.81 -2.53 3.59
C ALA A 213 -22.36 -2.04 3.78
N ILE A 214 -21.40 -2.67 3.10
CA ILE A 214 -19.97 -2.43 3.31
C ILE A 214 -19.43 -1.64 2.11
N ARG A 215 -19.74 -0.38 2.09
CA ARG A 215 -18.96 0.64 1.36
C ARG A 215 -19.26 2.03 1.89
#